data_f8e270e5a6261860d29f4530ee9fe93e
#
_entry.id   f8e270e5a6261860d29f4530ee9fe93e
#
_cell.length_a   1.000
_cell.length_b   1.000
_cell.length_c   1.000
_cell.angle_alpha   90.00
_cell.angle_beta   90.00
_cell.angle_gamma   90.00
#
_symmetry.space_group_name_H-M   'P 1'
#
loop_
_entity.id
_entity.type
_entity.pdbx_description
1 polymer ?
#
loop_
_entity_poly.entity_id
_entity_poly.type
_entity_poly.pdbx_seq_one_letter_code
_entity_poly.pdbx_strand_id
1 'polypeptide(L)'
;GVKLPPHDLCQLAFDAGASFVARVLWQGDFSEVLCRAMRTEGFALVEVLELCVEYGVKWNPGLRLKALVEEAGLALGTWARPPRPVFRLPEAADGSPGPRGPGLLDLPPVETKFHSTLRGRWALILSGSAGEGVQQAAMILARAAMAAGLHVARRGSYPVTVGVGFSTAEVILSPNPIVYPGVQEPDAVVITSEDGLSHQQDRIRAMRRGVLWLEASLPIPETGAEVRLRRFREPAGARYAALYALGVVLQETGILPLEAFHEAIRESPLGSQFPLHLLPRENGGSG
;
A
#
# COMPACT_ATOMS: atom_id res chain seq x y z
N GLY A 1 -18.44 15.95 20.22
CA GLY A 1 -17.23 15.16 20.43
C GLY A 1 -16.73 15.25 21.85
N VAL A 2 -16.12 14.20 22.36
CA VAL A 2 -15.48 14.22 23.70
C VAL A 2 -14.22 15.08 23.59
N LYS A 3 -14.14 16.17 24.37
CA LYS A 3 -12.92 16.96 24.51
C LYS A 3 -11.98 16.20 25.45
N LEU A 4 -10.97 15.57 24.91
CA LEU A 4 -9.87 15.01 25.69
C LEU A 4 -8.76 16.05 25.82
N PRO A 5 -8.07 16.16 26.97
CA PRO A 5 -6.90 17.00 27.07
C PRO A 5 -5.81 16.51 26.09
N PRO A 6 -5.05 17.42 25.48
CA PRO A 6 -3.96 17.03 24.62
C PRO A 6 -2.89 16.25 25.41
N HIS A 7 -2.37 15.17 24.80
CA HIS A 7 -1.22 14.47 25.37
C HIS A 7 0.06 15.13 24.89
N ASP A 8 0.97 15.41 25.81
CA ASP A 8 2.32 15.87 25.48
C ASP A 8 3.21 14.69 25.12
N LEU A 9 3.27 14.37 23.81
CA LEU A 9 4.06 13.25 23.30
C LEU A 9 5.56 13.42 23.54
N CYS A 10 6.07 14.67 23.48
CA CYS A 10 7.47 14.96 23.75
C CYS A 10 7.81 14.67 25.20
N GLN A 11 6.96 15.12 26.14
CA GLN A 11 7.15 14.86 27.57
C GLN A 11 7.09 13.35 27.86
N LEU A 12 6.10 12.65 27.31
CA LEU A 12 5.96 11.20 27.48
C LEU A 12 7.19 10.45 26.96
N ALA A 13 7.68 10.79 25.78
CA ALA A 13 8.87 10.15 25.20
C ALA A 13 10.12 10.45 26.05
N PHE A 14 10.27 11.69 26.52
CA PHE A 14 11.39 12.07 27.37
C PHE A 14 11.36 11.33 28.69
N ASP A 15 10.21 11.25 29.37
CA ASP A 15 10.05 10.53 30.64
C ASP A 15 10.25 9.02 30.47
N ALA A 16 9.83 8.45 29.32
CA ALA A 16 10.10 7.06 28.97
C ALA A 16 11.59 6.77 28.69
N GLY A 17 12.43 7.81 28.55
CA GLY A 17 13.88 7.66 28.45
C GLY A 17 14.48 7.95 27.09
N ALA A 18 13.76 8.66 26.22
CA ALA A 18 14.35 9.15 24.98
C ALA A 18 15.60 10.01 25.26
N SER A 19 16.68 9.78 24.48
CA SER A 19 17.94 10.51 24.59
C SER A 19 17.84 11.92 23.99
N PHE A 20 16.99 12.07 22.99
CA PHE A 20 16.71 13.35 22.34
C PHE A 20 15.22 13.46 21.99
N VAL A 21 14.63 14.58 22.31
CA VAL A 21 13.24 14.89 21.96
C VAL A 21 13.18 16.31 21.42
N ALA A 22 12.41 16.55 20.38
CA ALA A 22 12.20 17.88 19.84
C ALA A 22 10.75 18.08 19.41
N ARG A 23 10.24 19.29 19.60
CA ARG A 23 8.95 19.74 19.05
C ARG A 23 9.17 21.00 18.24
N VAL A 24 8.82 20.95 16.96
CA VAL A 24 9.01 22.02 15.99
C VAL A 24 7.74 22.28 15.19
N LEU A 25 7.63 23.48 14.60
CA LEU A 25 6.57 23.80 13.65
C LEU A 25 7.05 23.50 12.22
N TRP A 26 6.17 22.97 11.38
CA TRP A 26 6.49 22.65 9.98
C TRP A 26 6.94 23.84 9.14
N GLN A 27 6.52 25.08 9.52
CA GLN A 27 6.82 26.33 8.81
C GLN A 27 8.27 26.81 8.99
N GLY A 28 9.05 26.20 9.89
CA GLY A 28 10.44 26.57 10.15
C GLY A 28 11.44 25.64 9.47
N ASP A 29 12.68 26.08 9.36
CA ASP A 29 13.78 25.17 9.05
C ASP A 29 14.18 24.38 10.30
N PHE A 30 13.95 23.09 10.29
CA PHE A 30 14.30 22.17 11.37
C PHE A 30 15.33 21.11 10.95
N SER A 31 16.02 21.34 9.83
CA SER A 31 17.02 20.41 9.30
C SER A 31 18.12 20.08 10.31
N GLU A 32 18.59 21.08 11.07
CA GLU A 32 19.60 20.88 12.12
C GLU A 32 19.03 20.00 13.25
N VAL A 33 17.78 20.17 13.61
CA VAL A 33 17.09 19.34 14.63
C VAL A 33 17.04 17.88 14.17
N LEU A 34 16.68 17.63 12.91
CA LEU A 34 16.68 16.28 12.32
C LEU A 34 18.09 15.68 12.30
N CYS A 35 19.07 16.43 11.84
CA CYS A 35 20.46 15.98 11.83
C CYS A 35 20.96 15.62 13.23
N ARG A 36 20.60 16.42 14.24
CA ARG A 36 20.92 16.15 15.63
C ARG A 36 20.22 14.91 16.16
N ALA A 37 18.94 14.73 15.86
CA ALA A 37 18.19 13.52 16.21
C ALA A 37 18.84 12.26 15.62
N MET A 38 19.20 12.30 14.32
CA MET A 38 19.83 11.18 13.63
C MET A 38 21.24 10.83 14.16
N ARG A 39 21.96 11.80 14.73
CA ARG A 39 23.29 11.59 15.33
C ARG A 39 23.22 11.21 16.80
N THR A 40 22.03 11.30 17.41
CA THR A 40 21.87 11.00 18.84
C THR A 40 21.97 9.49 19.07
N GLU A 41 22.81 9.10 20.00
CA GLU A 41 22.86 7.73 20.46
C GLU A 41 21.66 7.41 21.35
N GLY A 42 20.96 6.31 21.07
CA GLY A 42 19.73 5.92 21.75
C GLY A 42 18.46 6.29 20.97
N PHE A 43 17.34 6.41 21.67
CA PHE A 43 16.06 6.76 21.05
C PHE A 43 15.89 8.28 20.92
N ALA A 44 15.56 8.72 19.72
CA ALA A 44 15.24 10.12 19.43
C ALA A 44 13.80 10.25 18.88
N LEU A 45 13.07 11.27 19.33
CA LEU A 45 11.75 11.64 18.83
C LEU A 45 11.77 13.08 18.32
N VAL A 46 11.28 13.32 17.12
CA VAL A 46 11.00 14.67 16.62
C VAL A 46 9.52 14.78 16.27
N GLU A 47 8.81 15.62 16.97
CA GLU A 47 7.42 15.96 16.72
C GLU A 47 7.36 17.22 15.86
N VAL A 48 6.82 17.09 14.65
CA VAL A 48 6.59 18.21 13.74
C VAL A 48 5.11 18.53 13.75
N LEU A 49 4.74 19.67 14.23
CA LEU A 49 3.35 20.12 14.31
C LEU A 49 2.96 20.86 13.03
N GLU A 50 1.85 20.45 12.45
CA GLU A 50 1.26 21.09 11.27
C GLU A 50 -0.27 21.20 11.37
N LEU A 51 -0.87 22.06 10.55
CA LEU A 51 -2.33 22.12 10.37
C LEU A 51 -2.73 21.37 9.12
N CYS A 52 -3.69 20.47 9.26
CA CYS A 52 -4.31 19.84 8.10
C CYS A 52 -5.06 20.88 7.27
N VAL A 53 -4.59 21.12 6.04
CA VAL A 53 -5.17 22.13 5.13
C VAL A 53 -6.58 21.77 4.67
N GLU A 54 -6.88 20.48 4.53
CA GLU A 54 -8.18 20.00 4.07
C GLU A 54 -9.26 20.05 5.16
N TYR A 55 -8.93 19.60 6.38
CA TYR A 55 -9.92 19.49 7.46
C TYR A 55 -9.73 20.56 8.54
N GLY A 56 -8.50 20.93 8.86
CA GLY A 56 -8.21 21.93 9.89
C GLY A 56 -8.52 23.34 9.41
N VAL A 57 -7.82 23.81 8.39
CA VAL A 57 -7.90 25.20 7.92
C VAL A 57 -9.19 25.47 7.16
N LYS A 58 -9.62 24.55 6.29
CA LYS A 58 -10.82 24.70 5.46
C LYS A 58 -12.12 24.90 6.27
N TRP A 59 -12.26 24.17 7.37
CA TRP A 59 -13.46 24.23 8.22
C TRP A 59 -13.34 25.21 9.41
N ASN A 60 -12.14 25.74 9.67
CA ASN A 60 -11.87 26.69 10.73
C ASN A 60 -11.10 27.89 10.18
N PRO A 61 -11.75 28.79 9.42
CA PRO A 61 -11.09 29.98 8.90
C PRO A 61 -10.46 30.82 10.00
N GLY A 62 -9.19 31.14 9.85
CA GLY A 62 -8.46 31.92 10.84
C GLY A 62 -7.71 31.11 11.91
N LEU A 63 -7.81 29.77 11.87
CA LEU A 63 -7.01 28.91 12.73
C LEU A 63 -5.51 29.12 12.48
N ARG A 64 -4.75 29.33 13.56
CA ARG A 64 -3.30 29.54 13.49
C ARG A 64 -2.59 28.53 14.36
N LEU A 65 -1.65 27.79 13.76
CA LEU A 65 -0.92 26.71 14.44
C LEU A 65 -0.23 27.19 15.72
N LYS A 66 0.46 28.34 15.67
CA LYS A 66 1.19 28.86 16.83
C LYS A 66 0.24 29.17 17.99
N ALA A 67 -0.91 29.76 17.72
CA ALA A 67 -1.91 30.04 18.74
C ALA A 67 -2.47 28.76 19.39
N LEU A 68 -2.71 27.72 18.59
CA LEU A 68 -3.16 26.42 19.13
C LEU A 68 -2.11 25.77 20.02
N VAL A 69 -0.85 25.84 19.65
CA VAL A 69 0.26 25.28 20.43
C VAL A 69 0.40 26.02 21.78
N GLU A 70 0.28 27.37 21.77
CA GLU A 70 0.30 28.19 22.96
C GLU A 70 -0.91 27.89 23.86
N GLU A 71 -2.12 27.82 23.30
CA GLU A 71 -3.36 27.49 24.03
C GLU A 71 -3.32 26.09 24.64
N ALA A 72 -2.71 25.13 23.93
CA ALA A 72 -2.50 23.76 24.39
C ALA A 72 -1.41 23.64 25.48
N GLY A 73 -0.66 24.72 25.76
CA GLY A 73 0.45 24.69 26.69
C GLY A 73 1.65 23.87 26.28
N LEU A 74 1.79 23.60 24.95
CA LEU A 74 2.87 22.77 24.42
C LEU A 74 4.13 23.62 24.17
N ALA A 75 5.22 23.30 24.89
CA ALA A 75 6.50 23.96 24.65
C ALA A 75 7.16 23.52 23.35
N LEU A 76 7.64 24.50 22.55
CA LEU A 76 8.51 24.24 21.41
C LEU A 76 9.96 24.20 21.87
N GLY A 77 10.79 23.35 21.26
CA GLY A 77 12.22 23.27 21.59
C GLY A 77 12.80 21.87 21.49
N THR A 78 13.96 21.72 22.12
CA THR A 78 14.69 20.44 22.13
C THR A 78 15.09 20.09 23.55
N TRP A 79 14.98 18.82 23.91
CA TRP A 79 15.39 18.25 25.19
C TRP A 79 16.35 17.09 24.92
N ALA A 80 17.44 16.99 25.68
CA ALA A 80 18.40 15.94 25.50
C ALA A 80 18.91 15.46 26.87
N ARG A 81 19.26 14.17 26.92
CA ARG A 81 19.92 13.52 28.04
C ARG A 81 20.88 12.45 27.53
N PRO A 82 21.84 11.97 28.35
CA PRO A 82 22.62 10.80 28.02
C PRO A 82 21.72 9.58 27.73
N PRO A 83 22.11 8.70 26.80
CA PRO A 83 21.37 7.49 26.50
C PRO A 83 21.27 6.61 27.76
N ARG A 84 20.08 6.02 27.97
CA ARG A 84 19.92 5.00 28.98
C ARG A 84 20.60 3.70 28.53
N PRO A 85 21.13 2.89 29.46
CA PRO A 85 21.64 1.58 29.12
C PRO A 85 20.58 0.77 28.34
N VAL A 86 20.97 0.24 27.20
CA VAL A 86 20.08 -0.63 26.42
C VAL A 86 19.94 -1.94 27.17
N PHE A 87 18.72 -2.31 27.51
CA PHE A 87 18.44 -3.66 28.00
C PHE A 87 18.64 -4.63 26.83
N ARG A 88 19.70 -5.41 26.88
CA ARG A 88 19.90 -6.53 25.97
C ARG A 88 19.30 -7.76 26.58
N LEU A 89 18.43 -8.42 25.87
CA LEU A 89 18.02 -9.79 26.24
C LEU A 89 19.29 -10.64 26.30
N PRO A 90 19.47 -11.48 27.33
CA PRO A 90 20.57 -12.42 27.37
C PRO A 90 20.58 -13.23 26.07
N GLU A 91 21.70 -13.26 25.37
CA GLU A 91 21.91 -14.23 24.30
C GLU A 91 21.78 -15.62 24.89
N ALA A 92 21.10 -16.53 24.20
CA ALA A 92 21.07 -17.92 24.60
C ALA A 92 22.52 -18.44 24.69
N ALA A 93 22.83 -19.23 25.69
CA ALA A 93 24.19 -19.70 25.99
C ALA A 93 24.90 -20.44 24.83
N ASP A 94 24.14 -20.84 23.81
CA ASP A 94 24.60 -21.49 22.57
C ASP A 94 24.62 -20.59 21.35
N GLY A 95 24.38 -19.26 21.53
CA GLY A 95 24.32 -18.30 20.40
C GLY A 95 23.10 -18.47 19.50
N SER A 96 22.23 -19.42 19.79
CA SER A 96 20.97 -19.55 19.05
C SER A 96 20.00 -18.45 19.50
N PRO A 97 19.18 -17.87 18.58
CA PRO A 97 18.07 -17.04 19.01
C PRO A 97 17.19 -17.88 19.92
N GLY A 98 17.02 -17.44 21.19
CA GLY A 98 16.16 -18.12 22.17
C GLY A 98 14.81 -18.47 21.56
N PRO A 99 14.07 -19.44 22.16
CA PRO A 99 12.80 -19.89 21.61
C PRO A 99 11.91 -18.66 21.39
N ARG A 100 11.73 -18.31 20.14
CA ARG A 100 10.72 -17.31 19.74
C ARG A 100 9.39 -17.97 20.06
N GLY A 101 8.75 -17.55 21.14
CA GLY A 101 7.32 -17.83 21.27
C GLY A 101 6.60 -17.44 19.98
N PRO A 102 5.39 -17.98 19.73
CA PRO A 102 4.64 -17.63 18.55
C PRO A 102 4.58 -16.09 18.45
N GLY A 103 5.30 -15.55 17.48
CA GLY A 103 5.36 -14.11 17.27
C GLY A 103 3.99 -13.62 16.78
N LEU A 104 3.62 -12.38 17.09
CA LEU A 104 2.44 -11.71 16.51
C LEU A 104 2.41 -11.80 14.96
N LEU A 105 3.51 -12.21 14.34
CA LEU A 105 3.70 -12.35 12.88
C LEU A 105 3.73 -13.81 12.40
N ASP A 106 3.55 -14.80 13.27
CA ASP A 106 3.40 -16.20 12.87
C ASP A 106 1.98 -16.43 12.32
N LEU A 107 1.71 -15.76 11.20
CA LEU A 107 0.52 -16.06 10.42
C LEU A 107 0.68 -17.47 9.84
N PRO A 108 -0.40 -18.29 9.86
CA PRO A 108 -0.34 -19.59 9.21
C PRO A 108 0.02 -19.39 7.73
N PRO A 109 0.92 -20.22 7.18
CA PRO A 109 1.30 -20.14 5.77
C PRO A 109 0.05 -20.37 4.91
N VAL A 110 -0.01 -19.65 3.78
CA VAL A 110 -1.04 -19.90 2.77
C VAL A 110 -0.75 -21.27 2.16
N GLU A 111 -1.72 -22.19 2.27
CA GLU A 111 -1.60 -23.52 1.70
C GLU A 111 -1.57 -23.44 0.17
N THR A 112 -0.60 -24.15 -0.44
CA THR A 112 -0.53 -24.27 -1.89
C THR A 112 -1.54 -25.31 -2.37
N LYS A 113 -2.60 -24.86 -3.02
CA LYS A 113 -3.71 -25.68 -3.52
C LYS A 113 -3.76 -25.77 -5.04
N PHE A 114 -3.09 -24.82 -5.71
CA PHE A 114 -3.12 -24.64 -7.16
C PHE A 114 -1.69 -24.57 -7.69
N HIS A 115 -1.55 -24.63 -9.02
CA HIS A 115 -0.25 -24.49 -9.67
C HIS A 115 -0.30 -23.42 -10.75
N SER A 116 0.60 -22.46 -10.67
CA SER A 116 0.80 -21.45 -11.69
C SER A 116 1.65 -21.98 -12.83
N THR A 117 1.34 -21.54 -14.06
CA THR A 117 2.18 -21.80 -15.25
C THR A 117 3.29 -20.78 -15.42
N LEU A 118 3.37 -19.77 -14.54
CA LEU A 118 4.34 -18.69 -14.61
C LEU A 118 5.77 -19.22 -14.42
N ARG A 119 6.64 -18.96 -15.40
CA ARG A 119 8.04 -19.44 -15.38
C ARG A 119 9.06 -18.39 -14.94
N GLY A 120 8.66 -17.14 -14.85
CA GLY A 120 9.52 -16.01 -14.49
C GLY A 120 8.80 -14.95 -13.71
N ARG A 121 9.49 -13.85 -13.42
CA ARG A 121 8.87 -12.66 -12.79
C ARG A 121 7.83 -12.05 -13.73
N TRP A 122 6.70 -11.71 -13.20
CA TRP A 122 5.64 -10.95 -13.87
C TRP A 122 5.19 -9.80 -13.00
N ALA A 123 5.13 -8.61 -13.55
CA ALA A 123 4.87 -7.37 -12.83
C ALA A 123 3.64 -6.64 -13.37
N LEU A 124 2.72 -6.34 -12.48
CA LEU A 124 1.45 -5.68 -12.75
C LEU A 124 1.38 -4.33 -12.02
N ILE A 125 0.84 -3.33 -12.72
CA ILE A 125 0.32 -2.10 -12.13
C ILE A 125 -1.19 -2.09 -12.35
N LEU A 126 -1.95 -2.02 -11.26
CA LEU A 126 -3.40 -1.83 -11.27
C LEU A 126 -3.72 -0.44 -10.74
N SER A 127 -4.40 0.40 -11.53
CA SER A 127 -4.68 1.78 -11.14
C SER A 127 -6.10 2.20 -11.53
N GLY A 128 -6.75 2.90 -10.61
CA GLY A 128 -8.12 3.38 -10.75
C GLY A 128 -8.39 4.53 -9.79
N SER A 129 -9.67 4.90 -9.63
CA SER A 129 -10.09 5.90 -8.64
C SER A 129 -10.19 5.32 -7.24
N ALA A 130 -10.08 6.19 -6.24
CA ALA A 130 -10.37 5.84 -4.86
C ALA A 130 -11.83 5.31 -4.75
N GLY A 131 -12.00 4.16 -4.08
CA GLY A 131 -13.29 3.48 -3.95
C GLY A 131 -13.57 2.39 -5.00
N GLU A 132 -12.76 2.22 -6.03
CA GLU A 132 -12.90 1.16 -7.05
C GLU A 132 -12.36 -0.21 -6.61
N GLY A 133 -11.94 -0.34 -5.36
CA GLY A 133 -11.48 -1.62 -4.80
C GLY A 133 -10.07 -2.05 -5.24
N VAL A 134 -9.24 -1.15 -5.78
CA VAL A 134 -7.88 -1.44 -6.30
C VAL A 134 -7.03 -2.16 -5.28
N GLN A 135 -6.95 -1.68 -4.03
CA GLN A 135 -6.13 -2.29 -2.99
C GLN A 135 -6.64 -3.68 -2.59
N GLN A 136 -7.96 -3.85 -2.54
CA GLN A 136 -8.58 -5.14 -2.22
C GLN A 136 -8.38 -6.15 -3.36
N ALA A 137 -8.57 -5.72 -4.60
CA ALA A 137 -8.34 -6.56 -5.77
C ALA A 137 -6.88 -7.06 -5.83
N ALA A 138 -5.91 -6.17 -5.58
CA ALA A 138 -4.51 -6.53 -5.52
C ALA A 138 -4.18 -7.48 -4.35
N MET A 139 -4.85 -7.35 -3.20
CA MET A 139 -4.70 -8.27 -2.08
C MET A 139 -5.25 -9.67 -2.41
N ILE A 140 -6.39 -9.73 -3.06
CA ILE A 140 -7.01 -10.99 -3.51
C ILE A 140 -6.12 -11.67 -4.54
N LEU A 141 -5.57 -10.93 -5.52
CA LEU A 141 -4.60 -11.46 -6.47
C LEU A 141 -3.36 -12.02 -5.77
N ALA A 142 -2.83 -11.30 -4.79
CA ALA A 142 -1.67 -11.74 -4.01
C ALA A 142 -1.96 -13.08 -3.30
N ARG A 143 -3.13 -13.21 -2.67
CA ARG A 143 -3.55 -14.44 -1.99
C ARG A 143 -3.72 -15.61 -2.97
N ALA A 144 -4.38 -15.38 -4.11
CA ALA A 144 -4.53 -16.37 -5.16
C ALA A 144 -3.18 -16.87 -5.69
N ALA A 145 -2.24 -15.95 -5.91
CA ALA A 145 -0.91 -16.28 -6.38
C ALA A 145 -0.10 -17.11 -5.34
N MET A 146 -0.19 -16.77 -4.05
CA MET A 146 0.42 -17.56 -2.98
C MET A 146 -0.20 -18.95 -2.92
N ALA A 147 -1.53 -19.08 -3.01
CA ALA A 147 -2.21 -20.37 -3.09
C ALA A 147 -1.84 -21.18 -4.34
N ALA A 148 -1.32 -20.53 -5.38
CA ALA A 148 -0.78 -21.17 -6.59
C ALA A 148 0.74 -21.40 -6.54
N GLY A 149 1.36 -21.27 -5.36
CA GLY A 149 2.77 -21.58 -5.11
C GLY A 149 3.75 -20.48 -5.54
N LEU A 150 3.30 -19.24 -5.76
CA LEU A 150 4.16 -18.14 -6.16
C LEU A 150 4.58 -17.27 -4.97
N HIS A 151 5.77 -16.70 -5.08
CA HIS A 151 6.19 -15.57 -4.27
C HIS A 151 5.51 -14.30 -4.77
N VAL A 152 5.10 -13.44 -3.83
CA VAL A 152 4.37 -12.21 -4.13
C VAL A 152 4.97 -11.02 -3.40
N ALA A 153 5.14 -9.91 -4.11
CA ALA A 153 5.38 -8.62 -3.50
C ALA A 153 4.29 -7.64 -3.96
N ARG A 154 3.73 -6.89 -3.01
CA ARG A 154 2.68 -5.90 -3.27
C ARG A 154 3.02 -4.57 -2.61
N ARG A 155 2.83 -3.49 -3.36
CA ARG A 155 2.94 -2.12 -2.88
C ARG A 155 1.68 -1.34 -3.28
N GLY A 156 1.06 -0.66 -2.32
CA GLY A 156 -0.07 0.24 -2.56
C GLY A 156 0.36 1.70 -2.53
N SER A 157 -0.27 2.55 -3.35
CA SER A 157 -0.15 4.00 -3.33
C SER A 157 -1.52 4.64 -3.50
N TYR A 158 -1.81 5.62 -2.65
CA TYR A 158 -3.06 6.38 -2.66
C TYR A 158 -2.81 7.74 -2.00
N PRO A 159 -3.58 8.79 -2.34
CA PRO A 159 -3.46 10.09 -1.69
C PRO A 159 -3.78 10.02 -0.20
N VAL A 160 -3.27 10.99 0.55
CA VAL A 160 -3.57 11.13 1.98
C VAL A 160 -5.07 11.40 2.22
N THR A 161 -5.74 12.07 1.29
CA THR A 161 -7.18 12.36 1.35
C THR A 161 -7.97 11.12 0.99
N VAL A 162 -8.67 10.57 1.97
CA VAL A 162 -9.47 9.35 1.82
C VAL A 162 -10.65 9.58 0.87
N GLY A 163 -10.82 8.68 -0.11
CA GLY A 163 -11.99 8.67 -1.01
C GLY A 163 -11.90 9.61 -2.21
N VAL A 164 -10.78 10.27 -2.45
CA VAL A 164 -10.59 11.21 -3.58
C VAL A 164 -9.30 10.88 -4.32
N GLY A 165 -9.33 11.00 -5.66
CA GLY A 165 -8.18 10.82 -6.54
C GLY A 165 -7.87 9.35 -6.85
N PHE A 166 -6.63 9.07 -7.17
CA PHE A 166 -6.19 7.77 -7.63
C PHE A 166 -6.03 6.73 -6.52
N SER A 167 -6.07 5.47 -6.90
CA SER A 167 -5.59 4.34 -6.09
C SER A 167 -4.78 3.43 -7.00
N THR A 168 -3.56 3.09 -6.61
CA THR A 168 -2.67 2.24 -7.41
C THR A 168 -2.10 1.12 -6.57
N ALA A 169 -2.03 -0.08 -7.15
CA ALA A 169 -1.32 -1.20 -6.58
C ALA A 169 -0.30 -1.75 -7.59
N GLU A 170 0.91 -1.95 -7.12
CA GLU A 170 1.95 -2.68 -7.84
C GLU A 170 2.03 -4.09 -7.29
N VAL A 171 2.01 -5.10 -8.13
CA VAL A 171 2.08 -6.52 -7.76
C VAL A 171 3.13 -7.21 -8.61
N ILE A 172 4.02 -7.94 -7.95
CA ILE A 172 5.00 -8.80 -8.60
C ILE A 172 4.68 -10.25 -8.20
N LEU A 173 4.57 -11.10 -9.19
CA LEU A 173 4.42 -12.55 -9.04
C LEU A 173 5.70 -13.24 -9.57
N SER A 174 6.18 -14.23 -8.84
CA SER A 174 7.41 -14.95 -9.26
C SER A 174 7.43 -16.38 -8.68
N PRO A 175 7.91 -17.38 -9.46
CA PRO A 175 8.21 -18.69 -8.90
C PRO A 175 9.42 -18.68 -7.95
N ASN A 176 10.23 -17.64 -7.98
CA ASN A 176 11.43 -17.47 -7.16
C ASN A 176 11.25 -16.31 -6.15
N PRO A 177 12.01 -16.30 -5.03
CA PRO A 177 12.00 -15.21 -4.06
C PRO A 177 12.20 -13.83 -4.70
N ILE A 178 11.44 -12.83 -4.24
CA ILE A 178 11.46 -11.47 -4.76
C ILE A 178 12.33 -10.63 -3.84
N VAL A 179 13.49 -10.19 -4.33
CA VAL A 179 14.44 -9.36 -3.56
C VAL A 179 14.05 -7.88 -3.61
N TYR A 180 13.59 -7.40 -4.77
CA TYR A 180 13.19 -6.00 -4.94
C TYR A 180 11.70 -5.89 -5.28
N PRO A 181 10.88 -5.27 -4.42
CA PRO A 181 9.43 -5.22 -4.57
C PRO A 181 8.91 -4.12 -5.50
N GLY A 182 9.78 -3.28 -6.05
CA GLY A 182 9.38 -2.18 -6.96
C GLY A 182 9.17 -2.67 -8.39
N VAL A 183 8.16 -2.10 -9.05
CA VAL A 183 7.89 -2.33 -10.47
C VAL A 183 8.55 -1.22 -11.28
N GLN A 184 9.66 -1.53 -11.96
CA GLN A 184 10.35 -0.60 -12.87
C GLN A 184 9.76 -0.71 -14.29
N GLU A 185 9.73 -1.92 -14.84
CA GLU A 185 9.12 -2.23 -16.13
C GLU A 185 7.94 -3.18 -15.90
N PRO A 186 6.70 -2.72 -16.04
CA PRO A 186 5.53 -3.58 -15.92
C PRO A 186 5.34 -4.45 -17.15
N ASP A 187 4.99 -5.73 -16.94
CA ASP A 187 4.51 -6.62 -18.00
C ASP A 187 3.04 -6.34 -18.32
N ALA A 188 2.31 -5.84 -17.34
CA ALA A 188 0.89 -5.50 -17.42
C ALA A 188 0.58 -4.20 -16.71
N VAL A 189 -0.20 -3.34 -17.33
CA VAL A 189 -0.82 -2.17 -16.72
C VAL A 189 -2.32 -2.25 -16.94
N VAL A 190 -3.10 -2.10 -15.86
CA VAL A 190 -4.56 -2.15 -15.86
C VAL A 190 -5.10 -0.83 -15.35
N ILE A 191 -5.87 -0.14 -16.16
CA ILE A 191 -6.43 1.17 -15.86
C ILE A 191 -7.95 1.10 -15.91
N THR A 192 -8.60 1.42 -14.79
CA THR A 192 -10.06 1.33 -14.65
C THR A 192 -10.76 2.69 -14.66
N SER A 193 -10.00 3.81 -14.54
CA SER A 193 -10.56 5.15 -14.48
C SER A 193 -9.60 6.23 -14.94
N GLU A 194 -10.12 7.45 -15.11
CA GLU A 194 -9.35 8.64 -15.50
C GLU A 194 -8.29 9.02 -14.46
N ASP A 195 -8.62 8.95 -13.17
CA ASP A 195 -7.63 9.20 -12.10
C ASP A 195 -6.45 8.24 -12.19
N GLY A 196 -6.74 6.95 -12.43
CA GLY A 196 -5.72 5.93 -12.63
C GLY A 196 -4.86 6.19 -13.87
N LEU A 197 -5.48 6.59 -14.99
CA LEU A 197 -4.79 6.93 -16.22
C LEU A 197 -3.86 8.13 -16.04
N SER A 198 -4.37 9.20 -15.45
CA SER A 198 -3.61 10.42 -15.19
C SER A 198 -2.42 10.16 -14.30
N HIS A 199 -2.60 9.37 -13.23
CA HIS A 199 -1.53 9.04 -12.29
C HIS A 199 -0.43 8.16 -12.91
N GLN A 200 -0.77 7.30 -13.88
CA GLN A 200 0.19 6.39 -14.51
C GLN A 200 0.70 6.87 -15.88
N GLN A 201 0.33 8.08 -16.31
CA GLN A 201 0.61 8.58 -17.64
C GLN A 201 2.08 8.49 -18.06
N ASP A 202 3.00 8.90 -17.20
CA ASP A 202 4.44 8.88 -17.50
C ASP A 202 4.98 7.45 -17.61
N ARG A 203 4.50 6.54 -16.75
CA ARG A 203 4.89 5.12 -16.81
C ARG A 203 4.35 4.46 -18.06
N ILE A 204 3.10 4.72 -18.44
CA ILE A 204 2.48 4.18 -19.64
C ILE A 204 3.23 4.67 -20.89
N ARG A 205 3.58 5.96 -20.95
CA ARG A 205 4.38 6.54 -22.04
C ARG A 205 5.77 5.92 -22.11
N ALA A 206 6.37 5.58 -21.00
CA ALA A 206 7.70 4.96 -20.95
C ALA A 206 7.71 3.48 -21.34
N MET A 207 6.57 2.80 -21.37
CA MET A 207 6.49 1.39 -21.75
C MET A 207 6.96 1.17 -23.21
N ARG A 208 7.81 0.18 -23.41
CA ARG A 208 8.29 -0.26 -24.74
C ARG A 208 7.77 -1.64 -25.10
N ARG A 209 7.19 -2.35 -24.15
CA ARG A 209 6.63 -3.69 -24.25
C ARG A 209 5.57 -3.90 -23.17
N GLY A 210 4.95 -5.06 -23.16
CA GLY A 210 3.88 -5.42 -22.23
C GLY A 210 2.51 -5.02 -22.76
N VAL A 211 1.50 -5.18 -21.92
CA VAL A 211 0.11 -4.95 -22.31
C VAL A 211 -0.53 -3.91 -21.39
N LEU A 212 -1.23 -2.96 -21.98
CA LEU A 212 -2.09 -2.01 -21.31
C LEU A 212 -3.55 -2.42 -21.48
N TRP A 213 -4.17 -2.93 -20.42
CA TRP A 213 -5.62 -3.11 -20.35
C TRP A 213 -6.26 -1.80 -19.90
N LEU A 214 -7.04 -1.17 -20.75
CA LEU A 214 -7.60 0.14 -20.55
C LEU A 214 -9.13 0.07 -20.58
N GLU A 215 -9.77 0.73 -19.60
CA GLU A 215 -11.23 0.94 -19.62
C GLU A 215 -11.64 1.61 -20.94
N ALA A 216 -12.59 0.99 -21.65
CA ALA A 216 -12.94 1.36 -23.02
C ALA A 216 -13.48 2.78 -23.18
N SER A 217 -13.95 3.41 -22.10
CA SER A 217 -14.43 4.79 -22.09
C SER A 217 -13.32 5.85 -22.03
N LEU A 218 -12.06 5.43 -21.79
CA LEU A 218 -10.93 6.32 -21.64
C LEU A 218 -10.19 6.57 -22.95
N PRO A 219 -9.55 7.72 -23.11
CA PRO A 219 -8.71 7.99 -24.27
C PRO A 219 -7.48 7.09 -24.29
N ILE A 220 -7.09 6.61 -25.46
CA ILE A 220 -5.89 5.78 -25.64
C ILE A 220 -4.65 6.67 -25.48
N PRO A 221 -3.78 6.40 -24.47
CA PRO A 221 -2.56 7.17 -24.29
C PRO A 221 -1.48 6.77 -25.29
N GLU A 222 -0.51 7.65 -25.50
CA GLU A 222 0.71 7.32 -26.23
C GLU A 222 1.53 6.31 -25.44
N THR A 223 1.86 5.16 -26.06
CA THR A 223 2.62 4.07 -25.41
C THR A 223 3.21 3.12 -26.47
N GLY A 224 4.32 2.46 -26.12
CA GLY A 224 4.85 1.34 -26.88
C GLY A 224 4.31 -0.04 -26.47
N ALA A 225 3.38 -0.09 -25.51
CA ALA A 225 2.70 -1.32 -25.11
C ALA A 225 1.57 -1.70 -26.08
N GLU A 226 1.21 -2.98 -26.10
CA GLU A 226 -0.03 -3.44 -26.72
C GLU A 226 -1.24 -2.91 -25.92
N VAL A 227 -2.18 -2.22 -26.57
CA VAL A 227 -3.37 -1.68 -25.89
C VAL A 227 -4.57 -2.59 -26.12
N ARG A 228 -5.20 -3.01 -25.03
CA ARG A 228 -6.42 -3.81 -25.02
C ARG A 228 -7.54 -3.02 -24.33
N LEU A 229 -8.51 -2.56 -25.12
CA LEU A 229 -9.70 -1.89 -24.58
C LEU A 229 -10.69 -2.91 -24.02
N ARG A 230 -11.14 -2.71 -22.80
CA ARG A 230 -12.11 -3.57 -22.12
C ARG A 230 -13.09 -2.72 -21.31
N ARG A 231 -14.32 -3.20 -21.17
CA ARG A 231 -15.33 -2.57 -20.33
C ARG A 231 -15.28 -3.20 -18.94
N PHE A 232 -14.67 -2.53 -17.98
CA PHE A 232 -14.54 -3.04 -16.61
C PHE A 232 -15.67 -2.53 -15.71
N ARG A 233 -16.08 -1.29 -15.93
CA ARG A 233 -17.06 -0.60 -15.06
C ARG A 233 -18.48 -0.96 -15.37
N GLU A 234 -18.81 -1.24 -16.62
CA GLU A 234 -20.17 -1.56 -17.07
C GLU A 234 -20.68 -2.88 -16.45
N PRO A 235 -19.93 -4.01 -16.49
CA PRO A 235 -20.42 -5.27 -15.94
C PRO A 235 -20.43 -5.31 -14.41
N ALA A 236 -19.43 -4.70 -13.75
CA ALA A 236 -19.19 -4.88 -12.32
C ALA A 236 -19.52 -3.65 -11.45
N GLY A 237 -19.84 -2.52 -12.08
CA GLY A 237 -19.93 -1.23 -11.41
C GLY A 237 -18.58 -0.69 -10.97
N ALA A 238 -18.50 0.61 -10.71
CA ALA A 238 -17.23 1.26 -10.34
C ALA A 238 -16.55 0.61 -9.14
N ARG A 239 -17.30 0.23 -8.11
CA ARG A 239 -16.79 -0.36 -6.86
C ARG A 239 -15.97 -1.63 -7.08
N TYR A 240 -16.30 -2.42 -8.08
CA TYR A 240 -15.66 -3.72 -8.35
C TYR A 240 -14.88 -3.76 -9.67
N ALA A 241 -14.74 -2.62 -10.33
CA ALA A 241 -14.08 -2.52 -11.62
C ALA A 241 -12.66 -3.11 -11.60
N ALA A 242 -11.88 -2.82 -10.57
CA ALA A 242 -10.53 -3.33 -10.40
C ALA A 242 -10.50 -4.87 -10.22
N LEU A 243 -11.42 -5.42 -9.46
CA LEU A 243 -11.50 -6.87 -9.24
C LEU A 243 -11.91 -7.61 -10.52
N TYR A 244 -12.92 -7.09 -11.23
CA TYR A 244 -13.36 -7.62 -12.51
C TYR A 244 -12.24 -7.55 -13.56
N ALA A 245 -11.54 -6.41 -13.63
CA ALA A 245 -10.42 -6.23 -14.56
C ALA A 245 -9.31 -7.27 -14.34
N LEU A 246 -8.97 -7.58 -13.08
CA LEU A 246 -8.02 -8.66 -12.79
C LEU A 246 -8.52 -10.02 -13.27
N GLY A 247 -9.80 -10.34 -13.11
CA GLY A 247 -10.39 -11.57 -13.64
C GLY A 247 -10.21 -11.68 -15.16
N VAL A 248 -10.45 -10.59 -15.90
CA VAL A 248 -10.24 -10.52 -17.35
C VAL A 248 -8.76 -10.73 -17.70
N VAL A 249 -7.85 -10.05 -17.02
CA VAL A 249 -6.40 -10.17 -17.23
C VAL A 249 -5.93 -11.60 -16.98
N LEU A 250 -6.37 -12.23 -15.90
CA LEU A 250 -6.01 -13.61 -15.57
C LEU A 250 -6.53 -14.60 -16.60
N GLN A 251 -7.75 -14.41 -17.10
CA GLN A 251 -8.29 -15.23 -18.18
C GLN A 251 -7.48 -15.09 -19.47
N GLU A 252 -7.11 -13.85 -19.84
CA GLU A 252 -6.39 -13.60 -21.10
C GLU A 252 -4.92 -14.03 -21.05
N THR A 253 -4.32 -14.00 -19.86
CA THR A 253 -2.89 -14.32 -19.70
C THR A 253 -2.62 -15.76 -19.28
N GLY A 254 -3.57 -16.39 -18.60
CA GLY A 254 -3.42 -17.76 -18.08
C GLY A 254 -2.30 -17.93 -17.03
N ILE A 255 -1.78 -16.84 -16.45
CA ILE A 255 -0.66 -16.89 -15.48
C ILE A 255 -1.03 -17.55 -14.17
N LEU A 256 -2.30 -17.54 -13.81
CA LEU A 256 -2.88 -18.20 -12.65
C LEU A 256 -4.16 -18.93 -13.04
N PRO A 257 -4.46 -20.09 -12.44
CA PRO A 257 -5.78 -20.69 -12.54
C PRO A 257 -6.85 -19.74 -12.04
N LEU A 258 -7.92 -19.56 -12.80
CA LEU A 258 -9.04 -18.69 -12.38
C LEU A 258 -9.70 -19.19 -11.09
N GLU A 259 -9.70 -20.50 -10.85
CA GLU A 259 -10.19 -21.12 -9.63
C GLU A 259 -9.45 -20.59 -8.39
N ALA A 260 -8.13 -20.41 -8.44
CA ALA A 260 -7.34 -19.84 -7.36
C ALA A 260 -7.81 -18.42 -7.03
N PHE A 261 -8.12 -17.61 -8.06
CA PHE A 261 -8.63 -16.27 -7.89
C PHE A 261 -10.07 -16.26 -7.35
N HIS A 262 -10.93 -17.14 -7.86
CA HIS A 262 -12.30 -17.29 -7.35
C HIS A 262 -12.34 -17.74 -5.89
N GLU A 263 -11.45 -18.67 -5.48
CA GLU A 263 -11.35 -19.11 -4.09
C GLU A 263 -10.88 -17.95 -3.20
N ALA A 264 -9.85 -17.23 -3.61
CA ALA A 264 -9.36 -16.07 -2.86
C ALA A 264 -10.42 -14.97 -2.70
N ILE A 265 -11.32 -14.78 -3.68
CA ILE A 265 -12.47 -13.87 -3.54
C ILE A 265 -13.44 -14.40 -2.50
N ARG A 266 -13.83 -15.68 -2.54
CA ARG A 266 -14.76 -16.28 -1.58
C ARG A 266 -14.26 -16.19 -0.15
N GLU A 267 -12.98 -16.37 0.07
CA GLU A 267 -12.34 -16.28 1.39
C GLU A 267 -12.08 -14.84 1.85
N SER A 268 -12.28 -13.85 0.98
CA SER A 268 -12.12 -12.44 1.30
C SER A 268 -13.39 -11.83 1.91
N PRO A 269 -13.30 -10.65 2.55
CA PRO A 269 -14.49 -9.91 2.99
C PRO A 269 -15.47 -9.55 1.85
N LEU A 270 -15.03 -9.62 0.60
CA LEU A 270 -15.88 -9.40 -0.58
C LEU A 270 -16.65 -10.63 -1.02
N GLY A 271 -16.33 -11.82 -0.48
CA GLY A 271 -16.91 -13.09 -0.95
C GLY A 271 -18.42 -13.16 -0.92
N SER A 272 -19.06 -12.49 0.06
CA SER A 272 -20.52 -12.39 0.15
C SER A 272 -21.13 -11.22 -0.64
N GLN A 273 -20.32 -10.29 -1.12
CA GLN A 273 -20.77 -9.04 -1.74
C GLN A 273 -20.53 -8.99 -3.25
N PHE A 274 -19.50 -9.69 -3.73
CA PHE A 274 -19.14 -9.70 -5.15
C PHE A 274 -19.83 -10.85 -5.89
N PRO A 275 -20.59 -10.56 -6.97
CA PRO A 275 -21.28 -11.59 -7.75
C PRO A 275 -20.28 -12.34 -8.64
N LEU A 276 -19.78 -13.47 -8.15
CA LEU A 276 -18.77 -14.30 -8.83
C LEU A 276 -19.14 -14.71 -10.26
N HIS A 277 -20.45 -14.76 -10.59
CA HIS A 277 -20.89 -15.10 -11.93
C HIS A 277 -20.54 -14.04 -12.99
N LEU A 278 -20.16 -12.83 -12.58
CA LEU A 278 -19.66 -11.78 -13.49
C LEU A 278 -18.22 -12.05 -13.95
N LEU A 279 -17.45 -12.78 -13.14
CA LEU A 279 -16.08 -13.08 -13.54
C LEU A 279 -16.04 -14.01 -14.74
N PRO A 280 -15.01 -13.85 -15.57
CA PRO A 280 -14.75 -14.80 -16.64
C PRO A 280 -14.68 -16.23 -16.09
N ARG A 281 -15.23 -17.17 -16.84
CA ARG A 281 -15.09 -18.61 -16.56
C ARG A 281 -13.95 -19.16 -17.41
N GLU A 282 -13.30 -20.22 -16.95
CA GLU A 282 -12.39 -20.95 -17.82
C GLU A 282 -13.17 -21.37 -19.07
N ASN A 283 -12.58 -21.11 -20.23
CA ASN A 283 -13.07 -21.67 -21.47
C ASN A 283 -12.95 -23.19 -21.31
N GLY A 284 -14.09 -23.85 -21.04
CA GLY A 284 -14.12 -25.30 -21.01
C GLY A 284 -13.49 -25.79 -22.31
N GLY A 285 -12.37 -26.47 -22.19
CA GLY A 285 -11.76 -27.11 -23.33
C GLY A 285 -12.82 -27.96 -23.99
N SER A 286 -13.26 -27.52 -25.15
CA SER A 286 -13.99 -28.39 -26.07
C SER A 286 -13.01 -29.51 -26.45
N GLY A 287 -13.27 -30.69 -25.84
CA GLY A 287 -12.63 -31.93 -26.18
C GLY A 287 -12.90 -32.35 -27.64
#